data_6d8c7923821398c809e16f8ea4932804
#
_entry.id   6d8c7923821398c809e16f8ea4932804
#
_cell.length_a   1.000
_cell.length_b   1.000
_cell.length_c   1.000
_cell.angle_alpha   90.00
_cell.angle_beta   90.00
_cell.angle_gamma   90.00
#
_symmetry.space_group_name_H-M   'P 1'
#
loop_
_entity.id
_entity.type
_entity.pdbx_description
1 polymer ?
#
loop_
_entity_poly.entity_id
_entity_poly.type
_entity_poly.pdbx_seq_one_letter_code
_entity_poly.pdbx_strand_id
1 'polypeptide(L)'
;CAIDRHQQDNWAIGSHAKALASRAYLASEICQIDTDLAKHDAYSRQLNTQLCARAKAIHGNVTHANTAVAADAAAFCALTARHPATQHAVQLLGGVSTGGDPYLPGLAPIRAIENVLDRHQLNTAKLTHIEIMEAFAVQALACIQGAGLDPDLVNRHGGALARGHPIAASGAILAVRLFHDLRNNGGIGIAAIAAAGGLGTALLLRAE
;
A
#
# COMPACT_ATOMS: atom_id res chain seq x y z
N CYS A 1 6.49 11.98 -15.24
CA CYS A 1 6.63 10.56 -15.60
C CYS A 1 5.64 10.23 -16.71
N ALA A 2 6.10 9.66 -17.81
CA ALA A 2 5.22 9.16 -18.88
C ALA A 2 4.86 7.71 -18.52
N ILE A 3 3.77 7.51 -17.77
CA ILE A 3 3.24 6.19 -17.43
C ILE A 3 2.08 5.91 -18.37
N ASP A 4 2.26 4.95 -19.27
CA ASP A 4 1.26 4.61 -20.27
C ASP A 4 0.16 3.67 -19.72
N ARG A 5 -0.85 3.41 -20.54
CA ARG A 5 -1.98 2.54 -20.20
C ARG A 5 -1.55 1.10 -19.92
N HIS A 6 -0.59 0.58 -20.68
CA HIS A 6 -0.12 -0.79 -20.55
C HIS A 6 0.61 -1.02 -19.21
N GLN A 7 1.43 -0.07 -18.80
CA GLN A 7 2.09 -0.09 -17.50
C GLN A 7 1.09 -0.09 -16.34
N GLN A 8 0.04 0.76 -16.43
CA GLN A 8 -1.02 0.84 -15.42
C GLN A 8 -1.81 -0.47 -15.33
N ASP A 9 -2.21 -1.02 -16.46
CA ASP A 9 -2.97 -2.26 -16.52
C ASP A 9 -2.15 -3.45 -16.02
N ASN A 10 -0.86 -3.54 -16.37
CA ASN A 10 0.04 -4.58 -15.88
C ASN A 10 0.24 -4.49 -14.36
N TRP A 11 0.36 -3.29 -13.81
CA TRP A 11 0.45 -3.11 -12.36
C TRP A 11 -0.83 -3.61 -11.67
N ALA A 12 -2.00 -3.27 -12.19
CA ALA A 12 -3.28 -3.73 -11.65
C ALA A 12 -3.43 -5.26 -11.74
N ILE A 13 -3.06 -5.87 -12.86
CA ILE A 13 -3.03 -7.33 -13.04
C ILE A 13 -2.11 -7.97 -12.00
N GLY A 14 -0.92 -7.44 -11.81
CA GLY A 14 0.03 -7.90 -10.81
C GLY A 14 -0.50 -7.79 -9.38
N SER A 15 -1.13 -6.68 -9.03
CA SER A 15 -1.74 -6.46 -7.70
C SER A 15 -2.82 -7.52 -7.42
N HIS A 16 -3.72 -7.78 -8.37
CA HIS A 16 -4.73 -8.84 -8.26
C HIS A 16 -4.12 -10.24 -8.15
N ALA A 17 -3.11 -10.55 -8.95
CA ALA A 17 -2.43 -11.86 -8.92
C ALA A 17 -1.75 -12.10 -7.56
N LYS A 18 -1.03 -11.10 -7.04
CA LYS A 18 -0.41 -11.13 -5.72
C LYS A 18 -1.45 -11.34 -4.60
N ALA A 19 -2.59 -10.63 -4.65
CA ALA A 19 -3.65 -10.77 -3.66
C ALA A 19 -4.28 -12.16 -3.66
N LEU A 20 -4.53 -12.73 -4.84
CA LEU A 20 -5.05 -14.09 -4.97
C LEU A 20 -4.06 -15.14 -4.44
N ALA A 21 -2.78 -15.03 -4.78
CA ALA A 21 -1.75 -15.94 -4.31
C ALA A 21 -1.54 -15.88 -2.78
N SER A 22 -1.82 -14.72 -2.18
CA SER A 22 -1.58 -14.46 -0.76
C SER A 22 -2.83 -14.61 0.12
N ARG A 23 -3.94 -15.15 -0.37
CA ARG A 23 -5.20 -15.25 0.38
C ARG A 23 -5.06 -15.89 1.77
N ALA A 24 -4.32 -16.97 1.86
CA ALA A 24 -4.11 -17.67 3.14
C ALA A 24 -3.30 -16.81 4.13
N TYR A 25 -2.30 -16.09 3.63
CA TYR A 25 -1.50 -15.16 4.41
C TYR A 25 -2.35 -13.97 4.89
N LEU A 26 -3.10 -13.35 3.98
CA LEU A 26 -3.98 -12.22 4.27
C LEU A 26 -5.10 -12.58 5.26
N ALA A 27 -5.59 -13.81 5.25
CA ALA A 27 -6.61 -14.28 6.18
C ALA A 27 -6.15 -14.21 7.65
N SER A 28 -4.84 -14.27 7.91
CA SER A 28 -4.29 -14.13 9.28
C SER A 28 -4.37 -12.71 9.85
N GLU A 29 -4.59 -11.71 8.99
CA GLU A 29 -4.68 -10.29 9.35
C GLU A 29 -6.13 -9.82 9.51
N ILE A 30 -7.09 -10.58 8.96
CA ILE A 30 -8.50 -10.24 8.94
C ILE A 30 -9.17 -10.80 10.19
N CYS A 31 -9.66 -9.90 11.06
CA CYS A 31 -10.51 -10.29 12.18
C CYS A 31 -11.92 -10.57 11.68
N GLN A 32 -12.41 -11.77 11.90
CA GLN A 32 -13.81 -12.12 11.62
C GLN A 32 -14.71 -11.53 12.70
N ILE A 33 -15.62 -10.67 12.31
CA ILE A 33 -16.60 -10.06 13.20
C ILE A 33 -17.87 -10.90 13.23
N ASP A 34 -18.23 -11.52 12.09
CA ASP A 34 -19.40 -12.38 11.93
C ASP A 34 -19.02 -13.59 11.06
N THR A 35 -19.65 -14.73 11.31
CA THR A 35 -19.42 -15.98 10.57
C THR A 35 -19.91 -15.91 9.12
N ASP A 36 -20.85 -15.03 8.82
CA ASP A 36 -21.42 -14.83 7.49
C ASP A 36 -20.67 -13.82 6.65
N LEU A 37 -19.77 -13.04 7.25
CA LEU A 37 -18.93 -12.10 6.52
C LEU A 37 -17.78 -12.82 5.79
N ALA A 38 -17.39 -12.27 4.65
CA ALA A 38 -16.31 -12.80 3.84
C ALA A 38 -14.99 -12.89 4.62
N LYS A 39 -14.35 -14.05 4.54
CA LYS A 39 -13.04 -14.33 5.17
C LYS A 39 -11.86 -13.75 4.38
N HIS A 40 -12.13 -13.08 3.26
CA HIS A 40 -11.13 -12.52 2.35
C HIS A 40 -11.72 -11.37 1.55
N ASP A 41 -10.84 -10.56 0.96
CA ASP A 41 -11.22 -9.47 0.07
C ASP A 41 -11.96 -9.99 -1.16
N ALA A 42 -13.26 -9.72 -1.26
CA ALA A 42 -14.13 -10.27 -2.30
C ALA A 42 -13.84 -9.72 -3.69
N TYR A 43 -13.20 -8.53 -3.78
CA TYR A 43 -12.92 -7.88 -5.06
C TYR A 43 -11.72 -8.47 -5.81
N SER A 44 -10.81 -9.17 -5.11
CA SER A 44 -9.65 -9.81 -5.73
C SER A 44 -10.07 -10.88 -6.74
N ARG A 45 -9.64 -10.75 -8.01
CA ARG A 45 -10.06 -11.58 -9.12
C ARG A 45 -8.93 -11.85 -10.11
N GLN A 46 -9.11 -12.81 -11.00
CA GLN A 46 -8.21 -13.04 -12.12
C GLN A 46 -8.40 -11.92 -13.17
N LEU A 47 -7.71 -10.79 -12.95
CA LEU A 47 -7.64 -9.72 -13.93
C LEU A 47 -6.62 -10.11 -15.01
N ASN A 48 -6.93 -9.78 -16.27
CA ASN A 48 -6.07 -10.05 -17.41
C ASN A 48 -6.13 -8.90 -18.45
N THR A 49 -5.25 -8.96 -19.43
CA THR A 49 -5.14 -7.92 -20.47
C THR A 49 -6.43 -7.73 -21.29
N GLN A 50 -7.20 -8.80 -21.52
CA GLN A 50 -8.46 -8.72 -22.27
C GLN A 50 -9.54 -7.97 -21.47
N LEU A 51 -9.61 -8.21 -20.16
CA LEU A 51 -10.51 -7.49 -19.26
C LEU A 51 -10.11 -6.02 -19.13
N CYS A 52 -8.81 -5.75 -19.01
CA CYS A 52 -8.28 -4.38 -18.98
C CYS A 52 -8.59 -3.62 -20.28
N ALA A 53 -8.41 -4.26 -21.43
CA ALA A 53 -8.70 -3.65 -22.73
C ALA A 53 -10.17 -3.24 -22.89
N ARG A 54 -11.10 -4.00 -22.28
CA ARG A 54 -12.54 -3.71 -22.29
C ARG A 54 -12.97 -2.68 -21.24
N ALA A 55 -12.09 -2.37 -20.29
CA ALA A 55 -12.41 -1.46 -19.19
C ALA A 55 -12.64 -0.03 -19.73
N LYS A 56 -13.79 0.54 -19.36
CA LYS A 56 -14.16 1.89 -19.74
C LYS A 56 -13.19 2.90 -19.14
N ALA A 57 -12.71 3.84 -19.94
CA ALA A 57 -11.90 4.95 -19.49
C ALA A 57 -12.72 5.88 -18.57
N ILE A 58 -12.09 6.29 -17.47
CA ILE A 58 -12.60 7.31 -16.56
C ILE A 58 -12.04 8.67 -17.01
N HIS A 59 -10.71 8.74 -17.20
CA HIS A 59 -10.02 9.92 -17.72
C HIS A 59 -8.68 9.51 -18.33
N GLY A 60 -8.41 9.90 -19.58
CA GLY A 60 -7.16 9.55 -20.26
C GLY A 60 -6.89 8.05 -20.24
N ASN A 61 -5.76 7.65 -19.66
CA ASN A 61 -5.34 6.25 -19.50
C ASN A 61 -5.89 5.57 -18.24
N VAL A 62 -6.58 6.32 -17.37
CA VAL A 62 -7.19 5.78 -16.14
C VAL A 62 -8.53 5.13 -16.47
N THR A 63 -8.72 3.90 -15.99
CA THR A 63 -9.92 3.10 -16.24
C THR A 63 -10.40 2.42 -14.97
N HIS A 64 -11.60 1.81 -15.03
CA HIS A 64 -12.10 0.99 -13.92
C HIS A 64 -11.24 -0.25 -13.60
N ALA A 65 -10.35 -0.69 -14.50
CA ALA A 65 -9.46 -1.82 -14.25
C ALA A 65 -8.19 -1.41 -13.48
N ASN A 66 -7.74 -0.17 -13.60
CA ASN A 66 -6.53 0.35 -12.98
C ASN A 66 -6.79 1.44 -11.92
N THR A 67 -8.03 1.46 -11.40
CA THR A 67 -8.51 2.30 -10.30
C THR A 67 -9.00 1.41 -9.16
N ALA A 68 -8.64 1.72 -7.92
CA ALA A 68 -9.16 1.01 -6.77
C ALA A 68 -10.67 1.23 -6.60
N VAL A 69 -11.39 0.18 -6.26
CA VAL A 69 -12.82 0.25 -5.97
C VAL A 69 -13.05 0.80 -4.56
N ALA A 70 -14.07 1.61 -4.37
CA ALA A 70 -14.50 2.01 -3.03
C ALA A 70 -14.92 0.78 -2.23
N ALA A 71 -14.53 0.74 -0.96
CA ALA A 71 -14.79 -0.37 -0.05
C ALA A 71 -15.06 0.15 1.36
N ASP A 72 -15.63 -0.71 2.20
CA ASP A 72 -15.81 -0.46 3.62
C ASP A 72 -14.85 -1.34 4.42
N ALA A 73 -14.15 -0.75 5.39
CA ALA A 73 -13.30 -1.48 6.32
C ALA A 73 -13.01 -0.66 7.57
N ALA A 74 -12.56 -1.36 8.61
CA ALA A 74 -11.94 -0.77 9.79
C ALA A 74 -10.60 -1.49 10.04
N ALA A 75 -9.63 -0.77 10.58
CA ALA A 75 -8.34 -1.33 10.96
C ALA A 75 -7.89 -0.75 12.30
N PHE A 76 -7.23 -1.56 13.11
CA PHE A 76 -6.78 -1.20 14.43
C PHE A 76 -5.31 -1.54 14.62
N CYS A 77 -4.55 -0.62 15.20
CA CYS A 77 -3.18 -0.82 15.62
C CYS A 77 -3.07 -0.53 17.12
N ALA A 78 -2.45 -1.43 17.88
CA ALA A 78 -2.11 -1.21 19.26
C ALA A 78 -0.66 -0.73 19.36
N LEU A 79 -0.44 0.43 20.01
CA LEU A 79 0.88 0.96 20.28
C LEU A 79 1.11 0.98 21.79
N THR A 80 2.27 0.46 22.21
CA THR A 80 2.67 0.45 23.61
C THR A 80 4.08 1.02 23.74
N ALA A 81 4.44 1.49 24.93
CA ALA A 81 5.82 1.73 25.24
C ALA A 81 6.62 0.41 25.13
N ARG A 82 7.90 0.49 24.71
CA ARG A 82 8.75 -0.69 24.56
C ARG A 82 8.76 -1.50 25.87
N HIS A 83 8.35 -2.77 25.80
CA HIS A 83 8.43 -3.71 26.90
C HIS A 83 9.43 -4.83 26.55
N PRO A 84 10.43 -5.15 27.42
CA PRO A 84 11.47 -6.14 27.11
C PRO A 84 10.95 -7.56 26.82
N ALA A 85 9.74 -7.89 27.29
CA ALA A 85 9.14 -9.22 27.13
C ALA A 85 8.26 -9.38 25.87
N THR A 86 8.11 -8.38 25.03
CA THR A 86 7.35 -8.50 23.78
C THR A 86 8.21 -9.17 22.71
N GLN A 87 8.18 -10.51 22.69
CA GLN A 87 8.67 -11.27 21.55
C GLN A 87 7.84 -10.89 20.31
N HIS A 88 8.49 -10.64 19.18
CA HIS A 88 7.85 -10.27 17.92
C HIS A 88 7.21 -8.87 17.85
N ALA A 89 7.66 -7.94 18.66
CA ALA A 89 7.24 -6.54 18.52
C ALA A 89 7.87 -5.89 17.29
N VAL A 90 7.04 -5.20 16.50
CA VAL A 90 7.52 -4.33 15.44
C VAL A 90 7.66 -2.92 15.99
N GLN A 91 8.85 -2.34 15.88
CA GLN A 91 9.14 -1.01 16.38
C GLN A 91 8.66 0.05 15.40
N LEU A 92 7.89 1.02 15.90
CA LEU A 92 7.64 2.27 15.20
C LEU A 92 8.89 3.15 15.32
N LEU A 93 9.63 3.34 14.22
CA LEU A 93 10.78 4.23 14.17
C LEU A 93 10.32 5.69 14.08
N GLY A 94 9.36 5.99 13.20
CA GLY A 94 8.83 7.33 13.04
C GLY A 94 7.78 7.43 11.95
N GLY A 95 7.20 8.61 11.85
CA GLY A 95 6.26 8.96 10.80
C GLY A 95 6.40 10.43 10.40
N VAL A 96 6.03 10.74 9.18
CA VAL A 96 6.04 12.10 8.63
C VAL A 96 4.77 12.32 7.83
N SER A 97 4.10 13.43 8.10
CA SER A 97 3.09 13.99 7.21
C SER A 97 3.62 15.29 6.62
N THR A 98 3.50 15.47 5.31
CA THR A 98 4.01 16.64 4.61
C THR A 98 3.01 17.12 3.56
N GLY A 99 2.96 18.42 3.34
CA GLY A 99 2.25 19.03 2.23
C GLY A 99 3.04 18.91 0.93
N GLY A 100 2.35 18.79 -0.17
CA GLY A 100 2.84 18.84 -1.54
C GLY A 100 1.96 19.73 -2.41
N ASP A 101 2.07 19.58 -3.71
CA ASP A 101 1.22 20.29 -4.67
C ASP A 101 -0.24 19.80 -4.56
N PRO A 102 -1.20 20.68 -4.21
CA PRO A 102 -2.61 20.29 -4.13
C PRO A 102 -3.22 19.90 -5.49
N TYR A 103 -2.61 20.29 -6.60
CA TYR A 103 -3.02 19.88 -7.95
C TYR A 103 -2.47 18.51 -8.35
N LEU A 104 -1.45 18.02 -7.63
CA LEU A 104 -0.83 16.70 -7.83
C LEU A 104 -0.80 15.90 -6.53
N PRO A 105 -1.96 15.73 -5.85
CA PRO A 105 -2.00 15.14 -4.51
C PRO A 105 -1.42 13.72 -4.46
N GLY A 106 -1.55 12.96 -5.56
CA GLY A 106 -1.04 11.60 -5.66
C GLY A 106 0.48 11.47 -5.55
N LEU A 107 1.24 12.56 -5.73
CA LEU A 107 2.71 12.57 -5.63
C LEU A 107 3.23 12.96 -4.24
N ALA A 108 2.37 13.45 -3.36
CA ALA A 108 2.75 13.90 -2.02
C ALA A 108 3.46 12.82 -1.17
N PRO A 109 3.16 11.49 -1.31
CA PRO A 109 3.89 10.45 -0.60
C PRO A 109 5.39 10.41 -0.88
N ILE A 110 5.85 10.81 -2.08
CA ILE A 110 7.27 10.82 -2.44
C ILE A 110 8.06 11.63 -1.40
N ARG A 111 7.63 12.86 -1.16
CA ARG A 111 8.29 13.73 -0.19
C ARG A 111 8.18 13.23 1.26
N ALA A 112 7.09 12.59 1.60
CA ALA A 112 6.93 12.01 2.94
C ALA A 112 7.89 10.82 3.15
N ILE A 113 8.09 9.98 2.13
CA ILE A 113 9.05 8.88 2.12
C ILE A 113 10.48 9.41 2.27
N GLU A 114 10.88 10.36 1.43
CA GLU A 114 12.20 11.00 1.50
C GLU A 114 12.45 11.57 2.91
N ASN A 115 11.54 12.36 3.41
CA ASN A 115 11.68 13.02 4.71
C ASN A 115 11.78 12.03 5.89
N VAL A 116 11.03 10.93 5.89
CA VAL A 116 11.12 9.95 6.98
C VAL A 116 12.42 9.16 6.91
N LEU A 117 12.88 8.81 5.71
CA LEU A 117 14.16 8.13 5.53
C LEU A 117 15.34 9.02 5.94
N ASP A 118 15.36 10.27 5.51
CA ASP A 118 16.41 11.25 5.86
C ASP A 118 16.51 11.47 7.37
N ARG A 119 15.37 11.60 8.07
CA ARG A 119 15.33 11.75 9.54
C ARG A 119 15.98 10.57 10.27
N HIS A 120 15.93 9.39 9.68
CA HIS A 120 16.50 8.17 10.25
C HIS A 120 17.83 7.77 9.62
N GLN A 121 18.42 8.63 8.75
CA GLN A 121 19.68 8.40 8.05
C GLN A 121 19.66 7.07 7.26
N LEU A 122 18.51 6.74 6.67
CA LEU A 122 18.28 5.56 5.85
C LEU A 122 18.12 5.97 4.38
N ASN A 123 18.29 4.98 3.50
CA ASN A 123 17.97 5.10 2.09
C ASN A 123 17.05 3.94 1.66
N THR A 124 16.49 4.03 0.46
CA THR A 124 15.54 3.04 -0.06
C THR A 124 16.13 1.63 -0.19
N ALA A 125 17.45 1.49 -0.37
CA ALA A 125 18.14 0.19 -0.45
C ALA A 125 18.15 -0.59 0.88
N LYS A 126 17.81 0.06 2.00
CA LYS A 126 17.67 -0.59 3.31
C LYS A 126 16.26 -1.12 3.58
N LEU A 127 15.30 -0.76 2.74
CA LEU A 127 13.93 -1.23 2.87
C LEU A 127 13.83 -2.68 2.38
N THR A 128 13.12 -3.49 3.17
CA THR A 128 12.82 -4.90 2.85
C THR A 128 11.35 -5.12 2.52
N HIS A 129 10.47 -4.22 2.99
CA HIS A 129 9.02 -4.28 2.80
C HIS A 129 8.48 -2.87 2.55
N ILE A 130 7.61 -2.74 1.56
CA ILE A 130 7.07 -1.44 1.15
C ILE A 130 5.57 -1.60 0.88
N GLU A 131 4.76 -0.80 1.57
CA GLU A 131 3.31 -0.73 1.37
C GLU A 131 2.94 0.67 0.87
N ILE A 132 2.57 0.78 -0.40
CA ILE A 132 2.14 2.03 -1.05
C ILE A 132 0.66 1.97 -1.36
N MET A 133 -0.06 3.03 -1.02
CA MET A 133 -1.45 3.15 -1.40
C MET A 133 -1.61 3.14 -2.93
N GLU A 134 -2.51 2.28 -3.41
CA GLU A 134 -2.86 2.14 -4.83
C GLU A 134 -4.27 2.69 -5.09
N ALA A 135 -4.48 4.00 -4.92
CA ALA A 135 -5.76 4.60 -5.33
C ALA A 135 -5.97 4.48 -6.84
N PHE A 136 -4.89 4.68 -7.59
CA PHE A 136 -4.77 4.49 -9.04
C PHE A 136 -3.43 3.84 -9.35
N ALA A 137 -3.37 2.98 -10.36
CA ALA A 137 -2.10 2.38 -10.77
C ALA A 137 -1.06 3.45 -11.17
N VAL A 138 -1.48 4.49 -11.88
CA VAL A 138 -0.61 5.61 -12.28
C VAL A 138 -0.02 6.33 -11.07
N GLN A 139 -0.79 6.52 -10.00
CA GLN A 139 -0.34 7.17 -8.78
C GLN A 139 0.69 6.31 -8.05
N ALA A 140 0.42 5.01 -7.88
CA ALA A 140 1.36 4.08 -7.25
C ALA A 140 2.68 4.02 -8.02
N LEU A 141 2.64 3.83 -9.33
CA LEU A 141 3.82 3.79 -10.21
C LEU A 141 4.62 5.10 -10.16
N ALA A 142 3.94 6.26 -10.15
CA ALA A 142 4.61 7.55 -10.06
C ALA A 142 5.31 7.73 -8.69
N CYS A 143 4.71 7.27 -7.59
CA CYS A 143 5.34 7.28 -6.27
C CYS A 143 6.55 6.34 -6.22
N ILE A 144 6.45 5.12 -6.78
CA ILE A 144 7.54 4.14 -6.82
C ILE A 144 8.73 4.73 -7.58
N GLN A 145 8.49 5.26 -8.79
CA GLN A 145 9.54 5.87 -9.61
C GLN A 145 10.12 7.12 -8.96
N GLY A 146 9.27 8.01 -8.44
CA GLY A 146 9.69 9.29 -7.87
C GLY A 146 10.49 9.14 -6.58
N ALA A 147 10.17 8.16 -5.73
CA ALA A 147 10.89 7.88 -4.50
C ALA A 147 12.04 6.87 -4.68
N GLY A 148 12.30 6.36 -5.89
CA GLY A 148 13.36 5.39 -6.16
C GLY A 148 13.17 4.08 -5.39
N LEU A 149 11.93 3.60 -5.28
CA LEU A 149 11.60 2.34 -4.60
C LEU A 149 11.79 1.14 -5.53
N ASP A 150 12.21 0.01 -4.96
CA ASP A 150 12.24 -1.26 -5.69
C ASP A 150 10.80 -1.79 -5.87
N PRO A 151 10.27 -1.89 -7.11
CA PRO A 151 8.91 -2.31 -7.36
C PRO A 151 8.64 -3.76 -6.92
N ASP A 152 9.66 -4.61 -6.83
CA ASP A 152 9.52 -6.00 -6.39
C ASP A 152 9.26 -6.11 -4.87
N LEU A 153 9.62 -5.08 -4.11
CA LEU A 153 9.34 -4.98 -2.68
C LEU A 153 7.97 -4.34 -2.38
N VAL A 154 7.32 -3.72 -3.39
CA VAL A 154 6.07 -2.99 -3.17
C VAL A 154 4.87 -3.92 -3.23
N ASN A 155 4.02 -3.81 -2.18
CA ASN A 155 2.72 -4.48 -2.11
C ASN A 155 2.82 -5.96 -2.51
N ARG A 156 3.71 -6.69 -1.85
CA ARG A 156 4.01 -8.11 -2.19
C ARG A 156 2.79 -9.02 -2.13
N HIS A 157 1.80 -8.66 -1.36
CA HIS A 157 0.55 -9.41 -1.19
C HIS A 157 -0.65 -8.74 -1.87
N GLY A 158 -0.37 -7.85 -2.85
CA GLY A 158 -1.38 -7.06 -3.53
C GLY A 158 -1.86 -5.87 -2.72
N GLY A 159 -2.18 -4.78 -3.40
CA GLY A 159 -2.61 -3.52 -2.83
C GLY A 159 -4.10 -3.22 -3.03
N ALA A 160 -4.46 -1.96 -2.89
CA ALA A 160 -5.85 -1.50 -2.93
C ALA A 160 -6.53 -1.68 -4.30
N LEU A 161 -5.80 -1.75 -5.40
CA LEU A 161 -6.36 -2.07 -6.72
C LEU A 161 -7.06 -3.44 -6.71
N ALA A 162 -6.52 -4.40 -5.95
CA ALA A 162 -7.07 -5.74 -5.86
C ALA A 162 -8.05 -5.92 -4.70
N ARG A 163 -7.88 -5.17 -3.61
CA ARG A 163 -8.63 -5.39 -2.36
C ARG A 163 -9.66 -4.33 -2.05
N GLY A 164 -9.62 -3.20 -2.77
CA GLY A 164 -10.46 -2.05 -2.52
C GLY A 164 -9.78 -0.96 -1.68
N HIS A 165 -10.39 0.21 -1.67
CA HIS A 165 -9.88 1.41 -1.01
C HIS A 165 -10.93 1.97 -0.03
N PRO A 166 -10.98 1.47 1.20
CA PRO A 166 -11.76 2.11 2.28
C PRO A 166 -11.01 3.35 2.75
N ILE A 167 -11.32 4.50 2.18
CA ILE A 167 -10.51 5.73 2.24
C ILE A 167 -10.05 6.06 3.65
N ALA A 168 -10.96 6.07 4.61
CA ALA A 168 -10.65 6.43 6.00
C ALA A 168 -9.77 5.39 6.73
N ALA A 169 -9.86 4.11 6.36
CA ALA A 169 -9.12 3.02 7.00
C ALA A 169 -7.81 2.69 6.30
N SER A 170 -7.63 3.12 5.05
CA SER A 170 -6.52 2.65 4.19
C SER A 170 -5.13 2.89 4.78
N GLY A 171 -4.89 4.03 5.44
CA GLY A 171 -3.61 4.28 6.09
C GLY A 171 -3.30 3.28 7.21
N ALA A 172 -4.30 2.96 8.04
CA ALA A 172 -4.16 1.95 9.09
C ALA A 172 -3.99 0.54 8.50
N ILE A 173 -4.67 0.22 7.39
CA ILE A 173 -4.52 -1.05 6.69
C ILE A 173 -3.09 -1.23 6.18
N LEU A 174 -2.47 -0.21 5.57
CA LEU A 174 -1.07 -0.28 5.15
C LEU A 174 -0.12 -0.52 6.33
N ALA A 175 -0.38 0.12 7.47
CA ALA A 175 0.42 -0.11 8.69
C ALA A 175 0.25 -1.54 9.24
N VAL A 176 -0.97 -2.09 9.24
CA VAL A 176 -1.25 -3.49 9.64
C VAL A 176 -0.56 -4.46 8.69
N ARG A 177 -0.65 -4.23 7.38
CA ARG A 177 0.03 -5.05 6.37
C ARG A 177 1.54 -5.09 6.63
N LEU A 178 2.14 -3.89 6.72
CA LEU A 178 3.56 -3.76 6.97
C LEU A 178 3.99 -4.39 8.30
N PHE A 179 3.15 -4.29 9.35
CA PHE A 179 3.40 -4.94 10.63
C PHE A 179 3.48 -6.46 10.48
N HIS A 180 2.52 -7.09 9.78
CA HIS A 180 2.51 -8.54 9.59
C HIS A 180 3.69 -9.01 8.76
N ASP A 181 4.05 -8.29 7.70
CA ASP A 181 5.21 -8.62 6.87
C ASP A 181 6.51 -8.57 7.68
N LEU A 182 6.73 -7.51 8.44
CA LEU A 182 7.92 -7.34 9.27
C LEU A 182 7.97 -8.32 10.43
N ARG A 183 6.83 -8.58 11.08
CA ARG A 183 6.74 -9.56 12.17
C ARG A 183 7.17 -10.95 11.72
N ASN A 184 6.86 -11.32 10.48
CA ASN A 184 7.13 -12.65 9.95
C ASN A 184 8.53 -12.77 9.32
N ASN A 185 9.08 -11.69 8.78
CA ASN A 185 10.29 -11.73 7.97
C ASN A 185 11.44 -10.84 8.49
N GLY A 186 11.17 -10.02 9.51
CA GLY A 186 12.14 -9.04 10.00
C GLY A 186 12.41 -7.88 9.02
N GLY A 187 13.35 -7.03 9.37
CA GLY A 187 13.86 -5.97 8.49
C GLY A 187 13.27 -4.60 8.76
N ILE A 188 13.37 -3.71 7.77
CA ILE A 188 12.87 -2.32 7.81
C ILE A 188 11.85 -2.14 6.71
N GLY A 189 10.71 -1.55 7.05
CA GLY A 189 9.65 -1.33 6.10
C GLY A 189 9.02 0.05 6.18
N ILE A 190 8.43 0.48 5.07
CA ILE A 190 7.76 1.76 4.95
C ILE A 190 6.33 1.57 4.43
N ALA A 191 5.39 2.32 5.00
CA ALA A 191 4.04 2.47 4.49
C ALA A 191 3.78 3.92 4.12
N ALA A 192 3.19 4.19 2.94
CA ALA A 192 2.93 5.56 2.51
C ALA A 192 1.60 5.70 1.76
N ILE A 193 0.93 6.82 2.01
CA ILE A 193 -0.40 7.16 1.47
C ILE A 193 -0.50 8.64 1.16
N ALA A 194 -1.26 8.95 0.11
CA ALA A 194 -1.69 10.30 -0.23
C ALA A 194 -3.07 10.61 0.36
N ALA A 195 -3.32 11.87 0.64
CA ALA A 195 -4.66 12.38 0.90
C ALA A 195 -4.96 13.60 0.01
N ALA A 196 -6.24 13.83 -0.22
CA ALA A 196 -6.71 14.98 -0.99
C ALA A 196 -6.15 16.29 -0.42
N GLY A 197 -5.92 17.28 -1.29
CA GLY A 197 -5.31 18.55 -0.91
C GLY A 197 -3.79 18.56 -0.90
N GLY A 198 -3.14 17.49 -1.40
CA GLY A 198 -1.68 17.42 -1.53
C GLY A 198 -0.97 16.96 -0.26
N LEU A 199 -1.65 16.23 0.61
CA LEU A 199 -1.03 15.69 1.82
C LEU A 199 -0.45 14.30 1.55
N GLY A 200 0.80 14.07 1.94
CA GLY A 200 1.47 12.77 1.94
C GLY A 200 1.86 12.35 3.34
N THR A 201 1.64 11.10 3.69
CA THR A 201 2.05 10.52 4.97
C THR A 201 2.88 9.28 4.73
N ALA A 202 3.98 9.13 5.46
CA ALA A 202 4.81 7.93 5.48
C ALA A 202 5.10 7.49 6.91
N LEU A 203 5.13 6.18 7.12
CA LEU A 203 5.38 5.51 8.40
C LEU A 203 6.55 4.53 8.21
N LEU A 204 7.53 4.57 9.12
CA LEU A 204 8.71 3.70 9.10
C LEU A 204 8.69 2.74 10.29
N LEU A 205 8.74 1.45 10.00
CA LEU A 205 8.72 0.36 10.98
C LEU A 205 9.98 -0.50 10.87
N ARG A 206 10.35 -1.18 11.97
CA ARG A 206 11.45 -2.15 12.01
C ARG A 206 11.08 -3.34 12.88
N ALA A 207 11.45 -4.54 12.45
CA ALA A 207 11.51 -5.75 13.26
C ALA A 207 12.92 -6.36 13.21
N GLU A 208 13.32 -6.99 14.31
CA GLU A 208 14.60 -7.75 14.42
C GLU A 208 14.40 -9.18 13.94
#